data_e398be932f37991fb470ae8efc8ba1ee
#
_entry.id   e398be932f37991fb470ae8efc8ba1ee
#
_cell.length_a   1.000
_cell.length_b   1.000
_cell.length_c   1.000
_cell.angle_alpha   90.00
_cell.angle_beta   90.00
_cell.angle_gamma   90.00
#
_symmetry.space_group_name_H-M   'P 1'
#
loop_
_entity.id
_entity.type
_entity.pdbx_description
1 polymer ?
#
loop_
_entity_poly.entity_id
_entity_poly.type
_entity_poly.pdbx_seq_one_letter_code
_entity_poly.pdbx_strand_id
1 'polypeptide(L)'
;MSTSLTRRDAILAGASLLAATALSGSARAQSAGSFRIGSLCPVTGAGSPYGSGMQKAIEIAVAEVNAAGGAGGTKLELFSEDGQTKPDAAVLAAKKLIEVNKVQAILGTWSSGVTLAVMPLTDAANIIQMNTSGAPAISQLDKKDLVWRFQATNDRFGQAFAAIAEKRGFKRPATMAFNNASGIGNAEGFRKAWEKKGGKIVASVVYEPNRPSYRTELQQVLAAKPDVIVTGSYLPDSTIILREWYQSGQDLKWIMPGWAANPDLVKALGNEVVEGLISVDSVSNEDATSFKRFDAALNAATGKGAATNVYASMCYDMVVCIALAMEAAGPNATVAQINAKLREVANPDGTKVFSFAEGKKLLAEKKKVNYEGASGRLDFDSFGDVTPDFGVYVIEKGLLVRRDVVSI
;
A
#
# COMPACT_ATOMS: atom_id res chain seq x y z
N MET A 1 37.86 46.89 67.00
CA MET A 1 36.44 47.13 66.59
C MET A 1 35.91 45.83 66.06
N SER A 2 35.12 45.12 66.88
CA SER A 2 34.52 43.83 66.51
C SER A 2 33.10 44.11 66.03
N THR A 3 32.80 43.87 64.78
CA THR A 3 31.45 43.95 64.20
C THR A 3 30.76 42.60 64.34
N SER A 4 29.82 42.52 65.31
CA SER A 4 28.97 41.35 65.48
C SER A 4 27.91 41.29 64.41
N LEU A 5 27.91 40.23 63.56
CA LEU A 5 26.82 39.93 62.64
C LEU A 5 25.53 39.64 63.43
N THR A 6 24.46 40.35 63.06
CA THR A 6 23.16 40.18 63.71
C THR A 6 22.42 38.94 63.17
N ARG A 7 21.52 38.36 63.98
CA ARG A 7 20.66 37.24 63.62
C ARG A 7 19.81 37.50 62.31
N ARG A 8 19.64 38.76 61.98
CA ARG A 8 18.91 39.18 60.77
C ARG A 8 19.72 38.97 59.49
N ASP A 9 21.06 39.14 59.55
CA ASP A 9 21.93 38.95 58.39
C ASP A 9 22.10 37.46 58.05
N ALA A 10 22.05 36.58 59.04
CA ALA A 10 22.08 35.11 58.85
C ALA A 10 20.79 34.57 58.18
N ILE A 11 19.63 35.21 58.44
CA ILE A 11 18.34 34.80 57.84
C ILE A 11 18.26 35.26 56.38
N LEU A 12 18.81 36.41 56.02
CA LEU A 12 18.81 36.89 54.63
C LEU A 12 19.80 36.11 53.75
N ALA A 13 20.92 35.61 54.28
CA ALA A 13 21.87 34.77 53.54
C ALA A 13 21.32 33.35 53.32
N GLY A 14 20.55 32.80 54.26
CA GLY A 14 19.89 31.49 54.14
C GLY A 14 18.74 31.46 53.12
N ALA A 15 18.00 32.58 52.97
CA ALA A 15 16.89 32.71 52.02
C ALA A 15 17.37 32.82 50.57
N SER A 16 18.56 33.39 50.31
CA SER A 16 19.12 33.52 48.97
C SER A 16 19.71 32.22 48.43
N LEU A 17 20.17 31.26 49.30
CA LEU A 17 20.66 29.96 48.86
C LEU A 17 19.50 28.99 48.56
N LEU A 18 18.35 29.09 49.22
CA LEU A 18 17.19 28.26 48.97
C LEU A 18 16.43 28.69 47.71
N ALA A 19 16.51 29.95 47.28
CA ALA A 19 15.91 30.43 46.02
C ALA A 19 16.72 30.01 44.77
N ALA A 20 18.01 29.74 44.88
CA ALA A 20 18.86 29.33 43.78
C ALA A 20 18.75 27.83 43.45
N THR A 21 18.28 26.98 44.38
CA THR A 21 18.05 25.57 44.13
C THR A 21 16.64 25.22 43.68
N ALA A 22 15.71 26.17 43.79
CA ALA A 22 14.33 26.02 43.30
C ALA A 22 14.15 26.35 41.80
N LEU A 23 15.19 26.93 41.14
CA LEU A 23 15.23 27.22 39.69
C LEU A 23 16.00 26.16 38.88
N SER A 24 16.42 25.07 39.50
CA SER A 24 16.71 23.82 38.77
C SER A 24 15.38 23.30 38.24
N GLY A 25 14.87 24.05 37.29
CA GLY A 25 13.62 23.76 36.62
C GLY A 25 13.60 22.28 36.29
N SER A 26 12.60 21.63 36.79
CA SER A 26 11.99 20.53 36.11
C SER A 26 11.76 21.03 34.67
N ALA A 27 12.75 20.82 33.80
CA ALA A 27 12.45 20.64 32.39
C ALA A 27 11.48 19.44 32.42
N ARG A 28 10.19 19.76 32.60
CA ARG A 28 9.16 18.86 32.19
C ARG A 28 9.54 18.53 30.77
N ALA A 29 10.11 17.36 30.57
CA ALA A 29 10.08 16.71 29.28
C ALA A 29 8.60 16.77 28.91
N GLN A 30 8.25 17.77 28.12
CA GLN A 30 6.98 17.83 27.45
C GLN A 30 6.93 16.48 26.78
N SER A 31 6.05 15.57 27.24
CA SER A 31 5.93 14.26 26.66
C SER A 31 5.71 14.52 25.18
N ALA A 32 6.72 14.25 24.36
CA ALA A 32 6.61 14.38 22.93
C ALA A 32 5.39 13.55 22.57
N GLY A 33 4.32 14.22 22.08
CA GLY A 33 3.08 13.54 21.72
C GLY A 33 3.41 12.41 20.74
N SER A 34 2.67 11.32 20.76
CA SER A 34 2.85 10.24 19.80
C SER A 34 2.47 10.71 18.38
N PHE A 35 3.16 10.24 17.35
CA PHE A 35 2.68 10.35 15.98
C PHE A 35 1.67 9.22 15.74
N ARG A 36 0.43 9.59 15.48
CA ARG A 36 -0.71 8.67 15.42
C ARG A 36 -0.98 8.22 14.00
N ILE A 37 -0.95 6.92 13.79
CA ILE A 37 -1.18 6.26 12.50
C ILE A 37 -2.50 5.50 12.56
N GLY A 38 -3.35 5.71 11.57
CA GLY A 38 -4.53 4.89 11.32
C GLY A 38 -4.21 3.79 10.30
N SER A 39 -4.47 2.53 10.63
CA SER A 39 -4.50 1.43 9.67
C SER A 39 -5.95 1.23 9.20
N LEU A 40 -6.17 1.28 7.89
CA LEU A 40 -7.48 1.07 7.29
C LEU A 40 -7.39 -0.01 6.21
N CYS A 41 -7.17 -1.24 6.65
CA CYS A 41 -6.97 -2.40 5.78
C CYS A 41 -8.30 -3.13 5.50
N PRO A 42 -8.40 -3.91 4.40
CA PRO A 42 -9.60 -4.68 4.08
C PRO A 42 -9.62 -6.03 4.83
N VAL A 43 -9.73 -6.01 6.15
CA VAL A 43 -9.67 -7.22 6.98
C VAL A 43 -10.84 -8.17 6.65
N THR A 44 -12.00 -7.59 6.29
CA THR A 44 -13.15 -8.33 5.80
C THR A 44 -13.55 -7.89 4.38
N GLY A 45 -14.49 -8.60 3.76
CA GLY A 45 -14.96 -8.35 2.39
C GLY A 45 -14.04 -8.95 1.31
N ALA A 46 -14.13 -8.44 0.08
CA ALA A 46 -13.43 -8.99 -1.09
C ALA A 46 -11.88 -8.94 -0.98
N GLY A 47 -11.34 -8.02 -0.19
CA GLY A 47 -9.89 -7.90 0.07
C GLY A 47 -9.40 -8.71 1.27
N SER A 48 -10.27 -9.47 1.94
CA SER A 48 -9.92 -10.22 3.16
C SER A 48 -8.74 -11.19 3.02
N PRO A 49 -8.45 -11.79 1.85
CA PRO A 49 -7.26 -12.62 1.69
C PRO A 49 -5.95 -11.89 2.01
N TYR A 50 -5.94 -10.56 1.88
CA TYR A 50 -4.75 -9.71 2.07
C TYR A 50 -4.77 -8.91 3.35
N GLY A 51 -5.96 -8.48 3.80
CA GLY A 51 -6.14 -7.44 4.81
C GLY A 51 -5.47 -7.71 6.15
N SER A 52 -5.59 -8.93 6.67
CA SER A 52 -4.95 -9.30 7.96
C SER A 52 -3.43 -9.25 7.87
N GLY A 53 -2.84 -9.69 6.75
CA GLY A 53 -1.39 -9.61 6.52
C GLY A 53 -0.91 -8.16 6.36
N MET A 54 -1.70 -7.31 5.68
CA MET A 54 -1.42 -5.87 5.55
C MET A 54 -1.41 -5.17 6.91
N GLN A 55 -2.45 -5.42 7.73
CA GLN A 55 -2.52 -4.86 9.08
C GLN A 55 -1.35 -5.33 9.95
N LYS A 56 -1.03 -6.62 9.91
CA LYS A 56 0.11 -7.18 10.65
C LYS A 56 1.45 -6.58 10.21
N ALA A 57 1.62 -6.29 8.92
CA ALA A 57 2.80 -5.62 8.40
C ALA A 57 2.99 -4.20 8.98
N ILE A 58 1.90 -3.43 9.08
CA ILE A 58 1.91 -2.12 9.74
C ILE A 58 2.30 -2.25 11.22
N GLU A 59 1.71 -3.22 11.94
CA GLU A 59 2.03 -3.50 13.34
C GLU A 59 3.51 -3.83 13.54
N ILE A 60 4.08 -4.69 12.70
CA ILE A 60 5.51 -5.07 12.74
C ILE A 60 6.39 -3.84 12.53
N ALA A 61 6.13 -3.04 11.49
CA ALA A 61 6.93 -1.86 11.18
C ALA A 61 6.85 -0.81 12.29
N VAL A 62 5.66 -0.55 12.85
CA VAL A 62 5.49 0.35 14.01
C VAL A 62 6.29 -0.13 15.21
N ALA A 63 6.26 -1.44 15.49
CA ALA A 63 7.04 -2.03 16.59
C ALA A 63 8.55 -1.87 16.36
N GLU A 64 9.05 -2.12 15.13
CA GLU A 64 10.48 -1.95 14.78
C GLU A 64 10.92 -0.49 14.94
N VAL A 65 10.15 0.47 14.43
CA VAL A 65 10.44 1.90 14.57
C VAL A 65 10.48 2.30 16.05
N ASN A 66 9.51 1.84 16.82
CA ASN A 66 9.44 2.12 18.25
C ASN A 66 10.58 1.46 19.05
N ALA A 67 11.01 0.27 18.68
CA ALA A 67 12.17 -0.41 19.27
C ALA A 67 13.48 0.33 19.00
N ALA A 68 13.59 0.97 17.81
CA ALA A 68 14.72 1.83 17.44
C ALA A 68 14.67 3.24 18.08
N GLY A 69 13.80 3.45 19.07
CA GLY A 69 13.68 4.71 19.80
C GLY A 69 12.64 5.69 19.25
N GLY A 70 11.78 5.26 18.31
CA GLY A 70 10.81 6.11 17.61
C GLY A 70 11.43 6.88 16.46
N ALA A 71 10.68 7.79 15.85
CA ALA A 71 11.07 8.60 14.71
C ALA A 71 10.89 10.09 14.99
N GLY A 72 11.84 10.95 14.60
CA GLY A 72 11.79 12.38 14.87
C GLY A 72 11.66 12.74 16.37
N GLY A 73 12.20 11.89 17.24
CA GLY A 73 12.07 12.06 18.71
C GLY A 73 10.71 11.61 19.28
N THR A 74 9.85 10.98 18.49
CA THR A 74 8.46 10.65 18.84
C THR A 74 8.18 9.17 18.63
N LYS A 75 7.37 8.55 19.49
CA LYS A 75 6.86 7.18 19.30
C LYS A 75 5.70 7.18 18.31
N LEU A 76 5.55 6.09 17.58
CA LEU A 76 4.39 5.83 16.75
C LEU A 76 3.29 5.15 17.58
N GLU A 77 2.06 5.61 17.44
CA GLU A 77 0.86 5.01 18.04
C GLU A 77 -0.08 4.57 16.93
N LEU A 78 -0.52 3.30 16.96
CA LEU A 78 -1.31 2.70 15.89
C LEU A 78 -2.77 2.50 16.33
N PHE A 79 -3.70 2.90 15.46
CA PHE A 79 -5.13 2.66 15.56
C PHE A 79 -5.59 1.90 14.33
N SER A 80 -6.22 0.74 14.50
CA SER A 80 -6.60 -0.13 13.39
C SER A 80 -8.11 -0.20 13.24
N GLU A 81 -8.57 -0.04 11.99
CA GLU A 81 -9.97 -0.16 11.59
C GLU A 81 -10.07 -1.04 10.33
N ASP A 82 -11.24 -1.67 10.15
CA ASP A 82 -11.55 -2.48 8.97
C ASP A 82 -12.33 -1.66 7.93
N GLY A 83 -11.77 -1.52 6.73
CA GLY A 83 -12.44 -0.88 5.59
C GLY A 83 -13.49 -1.77 4.91
N GLN A 84 -13.59 -3.06 5.26
CA GLN A 84 -14.55 -4.06 4.74
C GLN A 84 -14.56 -4.17 3.20
N THR A 85 -13.60 -3.60 2.52
CA THR A 85 -13.61 -3.39 1.05
C THR A 85 -14.84 -2.62 0.55
N LYS A 86 -15.51 -1.88 1.43
CA LYS A 86 -16.73 -1.11 1.15
C LYS A 86 -16.51 0.37 1.41
N PRO A 87 -16.76 1.26 0.40
CA PRO A 87 -16.56 2.71 0.57
C PRO A 87 -17.28 3.30 1.78
N ASP A 88 -18.55 2.96 1.99
CA ASP A 88 -19.36 3.52 3.09
C ASP A 88 -18.82 3.12 4.47
N ALA A 89 -18.45 1.86 4.66
CA ALA A 89 -17.84 1.38 5.90
C ALA A 89 -16.47 2.04 6.14
N ALA A 90 -15.68 2.18 5.10
CA ALA A 90 -14.36 2.80 5.19
C ALA A 90 -14.45 4.30 5.51
N VAL A 91 -15.46 5.02 5.01
CA VAL A 91 -15.72 6.42 5.36
C VAL A 91 -16.03 6.57 6.85
N LEU A 92 -16.84 5.68 7.43
CA LEU A 92 -17.15 5.69 8.85
C LEU A 92 -15.90 5.39 9.70
N ALA A 93 -15.12 4.39 9.31
CA ALA A 93 -13.88 4.02 9.96
C ALA A 93 -12.84 5.16 9.88
N ALA A 94 -12.68 5.79 8.69
CA ALA A 94 -11.80 6.94 8.52
C ALA A 94 -12.20 8.14 9.39
N LYS A 95 -13.49 8.44 9.49
CA LYS A 95 -13.98 9.50 10.41
C LYS A 95 -13.59 9.20 11.85
N LYS A 96 -13.75 7.96 12.32
CA LYS A 96 -13.33 7.57 13.68
C LYS A 96 -11.82 7.76 13.85
N LEU A 97 -11.00 7.32 12.90
CA LEU A 97 -9.54 7.52 12.94
C LEU A 97 -9.18 9.01 13.01
N ILE A 98 -9.83 9.85 12.21
CA ILE A 98 -9.53 11.29 12.12
C ILE A 98 -10.09 12.04 13.33
N GLU A 99 -11.36 11.87 13.64
CA GLU A 99 -12.08 12.72 14.59
C GLU A 99 -11.89 12.27 16.03
N VAL A 100 -11.82 10.96 16.30
CA VAL A 100 -11.67 10.38 17.63
C VAL A 100 -10.21 10.10 17.97
N ASN A 101 -9.54 9.33 17.10
CA ASN A 101 -8.15 8.93 17.34
C ASN A 101 -7.14 10.02 17.00
N LYS A 102 -7.54 11.06 16.22
CA LYS A 102 -6.69 12.19 15.82
C LYS A 102 -5.43 11.74 15.11
N VAL A 103 -5.57 10.80 14.18
CA VAL A 103 -4.43 10.29 13.40
C VAL A 103 -3.88 11.34 12.45
N GLN A 104 -2.60 11.26 12.15
CA GLN A 104 -1.85 12.17 11.27
C GLN A 104 -1.57 11.53 9.90
N ALA A 105 -1.78 10.21 9.80
CA ALA A 105 -1.73 9.45 8.55
C ALA A 105 -2.72 8.30 8.58
N ILE A 106 -3.31 7.95 7.42
CA ILE A 106 -4.08 6.71 7.21
C ILE A 106 -3.35 5.85 6.19
N LEU A 107 -3.06 4.59 6.56
CA LEU A 107 -2.31 3.63 5.76
C LEU A 107 -3.18 2.42 5.39
N GLY A 108 -2.88 1.79 4.23
CA GLY A 108 -3.36 0.45 3.91
C GLY A 108 -4.69 0.38 3.18
N THR A 109 -5.27 1.50 2.70
CA THR A 109 -6.44 1.41 1.82
C THR A 109 -6.08 0.66 0.54
N TRP A 110 -6.83 -0.42 0.23
CA TRP A 110 -6.52 -1.36 -0.84
C TRP A 110 -7.45 -1.21 -2.05
N SER A 111 -8.76 -1.17 -1.84
CA SER A 111 -9.72 -0.98 -2.92
C SER A 111 -9.71 0.47 -3.40
N SER A 112 -9.63 0.69 -4.71
CA SER A 112 -9.65 2.04 -5.30
C SER A 112 -10.90 2.84 -4.92
N GLY A 113 -12.06 2.18 -4.85
CA GLY A 113 -13.30 2.81 -4.39
C GLY A 113 -13.23 3.28 -2.94
N VAL A 114 -12.58 2.50 -2.08
CA VAL A 114 -12.32 2.87 -0.68
C VAL A 114 -11.37 4.06 -0.60
N THR A 115 -10.23 4.00 -1.30
CA THR A 115 -9.24 5.07 -1.30
C THR A 115 -9.87 6.39 -1.76
N LEU A 116 -10.60 6.39 -2.89
CA LEU A 116 -11.28 7.56 -3.42
C LEU A 116 -12.36 8.13 -2.48
N ALA A 117 -13.07 7.26 -1.74
CA ALA A 117 -14.09 7.71 -0.79
C ALA A 117 -13.49 8.33 0.50
N VAL A 118 -12.29 7.89 0.89
CA VAL A 118 -11.57 8.39 2.07
C VAL A 118 -10.78 9.67 1.77
N MET A 119 -10.28 9.87 0.55
CA MET A 119 -9.47 11.02 0.15
C MET A 119 -10.07 12.38 0.54
N PRO A 120 -11.36 12.68 0.34
CA PRO A 120 -11.91 13.97 0.76
C PRO A 120 -11.80 14.24 2.27
N LEU A 121 -11.81 13.18 3.09
CA LEU A 121 -11.70 13.29 4.55
C LEU A 121 -10.24 13.56 4.96
N THR A 122 -9.29 12.85 4.38
CA THR A 122 -7.85 13.04 4.64
C THR A 122 -7.37 14.38 4.11
N ASP A 123 -7.86 14.81 2.94
CA ASP A 123 -7.60 16.13 2.37
C ASP A 123 -8.11 17.26 3.26
N ALA A 124 -9.37 17.19 3.72
CA ALA A 124 -9.95 18.18 4.62
C ALA A 124 -9.21 18.25 5.96
N ALA A 125 -8.73 17.12 6.48
CA ALA A 125 -7.96 17.04 7.71
C ALA A 125 -6.46 17.39 7.55
N ASN A 126 -5.96 17.57 6.32
CA ASN A 126 -4.55 17.76 5.97
C ASN A 126 -3.65 16.66 6.56
N ILE A 127 -4.03 15.40 6.39
CA ILE A 127 -3.26 14.23 6.82
C ILE A 127 -2.82 13.39 5.63
N ILE A 128 -1.73 12.64 5.81
CA ILE A 128 -1.18 11.78 4.78
C ILE A 128 -2.08 10.55 4.57
N GLN A 129 -2.32 10.18 3.32
CA GLN A 129 -2.97 8.92 2.96
C GLN A 129 -2.01 8.07 2.11
N MET A 130 -1.72 6.85 2.58
CA MET A 130 -0.91 5.88 1.84
C MET A 130 -1.74 4.65 1.48
N ASN A 131 -1.62 4.22 0.22
CA ASN A 131 -2.52 3.22 -0.33
C ASN A 131 -1.82 2.21 -1.26
N THR A 132 -2.51 1.10 -1.50
CA THR A 132 -2.13 0.07 -2.47
C THR A 132 -3.16 -0.05 -3.59
N SER A 133 -3.80 1.05 -3.94
CA SER A 133 -4.91 1.11 -4.91
C SER A 133 -4.44 1.52 -6.30
N GLY A 134 -5.06 0.98 -7.34
CA GLY A 134 -4.58 1.16 -8.72
C GLY A 134 -5.26 2.27 -9.53
N ALA A 135 -6.43 2.82 -9.13
CA ALA A 135 -7.18 3.74 -9.99
C ALA A 135 -6.40 5.03 -10.31
N PRO A 136 -6.25 5.40 -11.60
CA PRO A 136 -5.55 6.63 -12.00
C PRO A 136 -6.18 7.91 -11.44
N ALA A 137 -7.50 7.89 -11.18
CA ALA A 137 -8.21 9.02 -10.60
C ALA A 137 -7.67 9.44 -9.23
N ILE A 138 -7.03 8.54 -8.47
CA ILE A 138 -6.44 8.85 -7.18
C ILE A 138 -5.36 9.93 -7.32
N SER A 139 -4.40 9.75 -8.24
CA SER A 139 -3.35 10.74 -8.52
C SER A 139 -3.92 12.05 -9.09
N GLN A 140 -4.94 11.95 -9.95
CA GLN A 140 -5.55 13.13 -10.59
C GLN A 140 -6.33 14.02 -9.61
N LEU A 141 -6.92 13.42 -8.57
CA LEU A 141 -7.73 14.12 -7.57
C LEU A 141 -6.92 14.63 -6.38
N ASP A 142 -5.72 14.11 -6.16
CA ASP A 142 -4.81 14.65 -5.13
C ASP A 142 -4.26 16.02 -5.55
N LYS A 143 -4.79 17.08 -4.95
CA LYS A 143 -4.37 18.47 -5.21
C LYS A 143 -3.40 19.02 -4.19
N LYS A 144 -3.19 18.29 -3.09
CA LYS A 144 -2.33 18.73 -1.98
C LYS A 144 -1.05 17.92 -1.85
N ASP A 145 -0.84 16.95 -2.75
CA ASP A 145 0.31 16.01 -2.69
C ASP A 145 0.37 15.27 -1.33
N LEU A 146 -0.79 14.81 -0.85
CA LEU A 146 -0.94 14.10 0.42
C LEU A 146 -1.19 12.60 0.24
N VAL A 147 -1.39 12.13 -0.99
CA VAL A 147 -1.74 10.74 -1.28
C VAL A 147 -0.57 10.03 -1.95
N TRP A 148 -0.11 8.94 -1.32
CA TRP A 148 1.04 8.16 -1.75
C TRP A 148 0.62 6.74 -2.10
N ARG A 149 1.08 6.26 -3.24
CA ARG A 149 0.72 4.95 -3.76
C ARG A 149 1.92 4.02 -3.79
N PHE A 150 1.77 2.85 -3.18
CA PHE A 150 2.80 1.81 -3.12
C PHE A 150 2.52 0.65 -4.10
N GLN A 151 1.48 0.75 -4.92
CA GLN A 151 1.11 -0.19 -5.97
C GLN A 151 1.18 0.51 -7.34
N ALA A 152 1.37 -0.27 -8.41
CA ALA A 152 1.25 0.25 -9.76
C ALA A 152 -0.16 0.79 -10.06
N THR A 153 -0.26 1.79 -10.92
CA THR A 153 -1.56 2.23 -11.43
C THR A 153 -2.20 1.18 -12.34
N ASN A 154 -3.53 1.18 -12.44
CA ASN A 154 -4.24 0.29 -13.35
C ASN A 154 -3.86 0.51 -14.82
N ASP A 155 -3.47 1.73 -15.20
CA ASP A 155 -2.92 2.00 -16.54
C ASP A 155 -1.61 1.24 -16.78
N ARG A 156 -0.74 1.12 -15.77
CA ARG A 156 0.50 0.33 -15.82
C ARG A 156 0.19 -1.16 -15.90
N PHE A 157 -0.76 -1.66 -15.10
CA PHE A 157 -1.26 -3.03 -15.24
C PHE A 157 -1.78 -3.29 -16.66
N GLY A 158 -2.57 -2.39 -17.21
CA GLY A 158 -3.08 -2.49 -18.58
C GLY A 158 -1.96 -2.55 -19.62
N GLN A 159 -0.89 -1.77 -19.45
CA GLN A 159 0.30 -1.84 -20.31
C GLN A 159 1.00 -3.19 -20.19
N ALA A 160 1.15 -3.72 -18.98
CA ALA A 160 1.73 -5.06 -18.75
C ALA A 160 0.87 -6.15 -19.41
N PHE A 161 -0.45 -6.11 -19.23
CA PHE A 161 -1.38 -7.04 -19.90
C PHE A 161 -1.25 -6.99 -21.43
N ALA A 162 -1.10 -5.79 -22.01
CA ALA A 162 -0.94 -5.63 -23.46
C ALA A 162 0.42 -6.18 -23.95
N ALA A 163 1.49 -5.96 -23.21
CA ALA A 163 2.80 -6.54 -23.53
C ALA A 163 2.78 -8.07 -23.48
N ILE A 164 2.08 -8.64 -22.46
CA ILE A 164 1.91 -10.10 -22.32
C ILE A 164 1.05 -10.66 -23.45
N ALA A 165 -0.07 -10.01 -23.77
CA ALA A 165 -0.95 -10.44 -24.84
C ALA A 165 -0.23 -10.46 -26.21
N GLU A 166 0.57 -9.43 -26.50
CA GLU A 166 1.41 -9.36 -27.69
C GLU A 166 2.47 -10.47 -27.73
N LYS A 167 3.23 -10.64 -26.64
CA LYS A 167 4.28 -11.67 -26.51
C LYS A 167 3.72 -13.10 -26.68
N ARG A 168 2.50 -13.32 -26.22
CA ARG A 168 1.79 -14.60 -26.35
C ARG A 168 1.12 -14.78 -27.73
N GLY A 169 1.14 -13.77 -28.58
CA GLY A 169 0.62 -13.83 -29.95
C GLY A 169 -0.88 -13.69 -30.07
N PHE A 170 -1.59 -13.24 -29.03
CA PHE A 170 -3.03 -12.98 -29.09
C PHE A 170 -3.35 -11.88 -30.12
N LYS A 171 -4.48 -12.00 -30.79
CA LYS A 171 -4.91 -11.09 -31.88
C LYS A 171 -6.30 -10.52 -31.68
N ARG A 172 -7.13 -11.18 -30.89
CA ARG A 172 -8.54 -10.88 -30.71
C ARG A 172 -8.93 -10.77 -29.22
N PRO A 173 -8.26 -9.88 -28.46
CA PRO A 173 -8.55 -9.77 -27.04
C PRO A 173 -9.93 -9.12 -26.82
N ALA A 174 -10.60 -9.58 -25.76
CA ALA A 174 -11.75 -8.92 -25.17
C ALA A 174 -11.44 -8.48 -23.74
N THR A 175 -12.26 -7.56 -23.19
CA THR A 175 -12.19 -7.18 -21.79
C THR A 175 -13.49 -7.49 -21.07
N MET A 176 -13.36 -7.92 -19.80
CA MET A 176 -14.47 -8.12 -18.88
C MET A 176 -14.12 -7.53 -17.52
N ALA A 177 -14.78 -6.44 -17.12
CA ALA A 177 -14.42 -5.67 -15.95
C ALA A 177 -15.63 -5.42 -15.04
N PHE A 178 -15.44 -5.54 -13.74
CA PHE A 178 -16.49 -5.13 -12.80
C PHE A 178 -16.59 -3.60 -12.69
N ASN A 179 -17.82 -3.13 -12.43
CA ASN A 179 -18.15 -1.71 -12.41
C ASN A 179 -17.61 -1.03 -11.15
N ASN A 180 -16.31 -0.82 -11.11
CA ASN A 180 -15.65 0.06 -10.15
C ASN A 180 -14.38 0.68 -10.74
N ALA A 181 -13.80 1.64 -10.02
CA ALA A 181 -12.63 2.39 -10.49
C ALA A 181 -11.40 1.49 -10.81
N SER A 182 -11.21 0.37 -10.10
CA SER A 182 -10.11 -0.56 -10.36
C SER A 182 -10.36 -1.40 -11.60
N GLY A 183 -11.53 -2.03 -11.70
CA GLY A 183 -11.87 -2.89 -12.85
C GLY A 183 -11.90 -2.13 -14.16
N ILE A 184 -12.60 -1.00 -14.17
CA ILE A 184 -12.66 -0.11 -15.35
C ILE A 184 -11.26 0.39 -15.71
N GLY A 185 -10.44 0.79 -14.70
CA GLY A 185 -9.07 1.25 -14.93
C GLY A 185 -8.18 0.21 -15.60
N ASN A 186 -8.25 -1.06 -15.20
CA ASN A 186 -7.52 -2.15 -15.84
C ASN A 186 -7.94 -2.37 -17.30
N ALA A 187 -9.25 -2.44 -17.56
CA ALA A 187 -9.79 -2.64 -18.92
C ALA A 187 -9.42 -1.47 -19.85
N GLU A 188 -9.57 -0.24 -19.38
CA GLU A 188 -9.22 0.96 -20.15
C GLU A 188 -7.71 1.08 -20.37
N GLY A 189 -6.89 0.80 -19.35
CA GLY A 189 -5.44 0.79 -19.48
C GLY A 189 -4.96 -0.24 -20.50
N PHE A 190 -5.54 -1.45 -20.47
CA PHE A 190 -5.28 -2.47 -21.49
C PHE A 190 -5.72 -2.02 -22.88
N ARG A 191 -6.94 -1.51 -23.02
CA ARG A 191 -7.47 -1.06 -24.30
C ARG A 191 -6.56 0.01 -24.92
N LYS A 192 -6.23 1.06 -24.19
CA LYS A 192 -5.35 2.15 -24.66
C LYS A 192 -3.98 1.63 -25.10
N ALA A 193 -3.38 0.75 -24.30
CA ALA A 193 -2.08 0.18 -24.62
C ALA A 193 -2.13 -0.74 -25.84
N TRP A 194 -3.19 -1.54 -25.98
CA TRP A 194 -3.39 -2.43 -27.12
C TRP A 194 -3.65 -1.67 -28.42
N GLU A 195 -4.53 -0.67 -28.39
CA GLU A 195 -4.84 0.20 -29.55
C GLU A 195 -3.61 1.00 -30.01
N LYS A 196 -2.76 1.47 -29.07
CA LYS A 196 -1.49 2.13 -29.40
C LYS A 196 -0.54 1.23 -30.18
N LYS A 197 -0.66 -0.09 -30.04
CA LYS A 197 0.09 -1.11 -30.80
C LYS A 197 -0.60 -1.50 -32.12
N GLY A 198 -1.70 -0.82 -32.50
CA GLY A 198 -2.49 -1.12 -33.69
C GLY A 198 -3.49 -2.26 -33.53
N GLY A 199 -3.66 -2.81 -32.32
CA GLY A 199 -4.63 -3.85 -32.01
C GLY A 199 -6.05 -3.31 -31.86
N LYS A 200 -7.06 -4.20 -31.87
CA LYS A 200 -8.46 -3.88 -31.62
C LYS A 200 -9.02 -4.79 -30.53
N ILE A 201 -9.85 -4.25 -29.64
CA ILE A 201 -10.63 -5.02 -28.68
C ILE A 201 -11.89 -5.52 -29.41
N VAL A 202 -12.13 -6.84 -29.37
CA VAL A 202 -13.28 -7.45 -30.08
C VAL A 202 -14.58 -7.35 -29.29
N ALA A 203 -14.52 -7.29 -27.97
CA ALA A 203 -15.64 -7.02 -27.07
C ALA A 203 -15.14 -6.38 -25.78
N SER A 204 -15.96 -5.52 -25.20
CA SER A 204 -15.69 -4.93 -23.87
C SER A 204 -17.01 -4.95 -23.08
N VAL A 205 -17.01 -5.65 -21.96
CA VAL A 205 -18.19 -5.78 -21.08
C VAL A 205 -17.85 -5.32 -19.68
N VAL A 206 -18.69 -4.43 -19.16
CA VAL A 206 -18.67 -4.00 -17.76
C VAL A 206 -19.85 -4.64 -17.05
N TYR A 207 -19.62 -5.24 -15.87
CA TYR A 207 -20.63 -5.93 -15.08
C TYR A 207 -20.70 -5.40 -13.65
N GLU A 208 -21.88 -5.49 -13.03
CA GLU A 208 -22.04 -5.15 -11.61
C GLU A 208 -21.48 -6.28 -10.72
N PRO A 209 -20.66 -5.95 -9.69
CA PRO A 209 -20.08 -6.94 -8.80
C PRO A 209 -21.11 -7.59 -7.85
N ASN A 210 -20.68 -8.67 -7.18
CA ASN A 210 -21.44 -9.38 -6.15
C ASN A 210 -22.76 -9.98 -6.65
N ARG A 211 -22.80 -10.43 -7.89
CA ARG A 211 -23.96 -11.13 -8.47
C ARG A 211 -23.81 -12.65 -8.36
N PRO A 212 -24.92 -13.39 -8.32
CA PRO A 212 -24.88 -14.86 -8.24
C PRO A 212 -24.50 -15.52 -9.58
N SER A 213 -24.53 -14.80 -10.71
CA SER A 213 -24.20 -15.29 -12.05
C SER A 213 -23.80 -14.15 -12.98
N TYR A 214 -22.91 -14.46 -13.91
CA TYR A 214 -22.39 -13.59 -14.96
C TYR A 214 -22.54 -14.19 -16.37
N ARG A 215 -23.43 -15.20 -16.52
CA ARG A 215 -23.62 -15.92 -17.80
C ARG A 215 -23.99 -15.01 -18.96
N THR A 216 -24.83 -14.01 -18.72
CA THR A 216 -25.25 -13.05 -19.76
C THR A 216 -24.06 -12.24 -20.28
N GLU A 217 -23.30 -11.67 -19.38
CA GLU A 217 -22.12 -10.87 -19.68
C GLU A 217 -21.00 -11.71 -20.31
N LEU A 218 -20.82 -12.92 -19.83
CA LEU A 218 -19.87 -13.89 -20.37
C LEU A 218 -20.27 -14.29 -21.81
N GLN A 219 -21.54 -14.56 -22.07
CA GLN A 219 -22.04 -14.88 -23.43
C GLN A 219 -21.83 -13.71 -24.40
N GLN A 220 -22.02 -12.46 -23.95
CA GLN A 220 -21.74 -11.28 -24.79
C GLN A 220 -20.28 -11.23 -25.22
N VAL A 221 -19.35 -11.50 -24.30
CA VAL A 221 -17.91 -11.52 -24.62
C VAL A 221 -17.60 -12.69 -25.56
N LEU A 222 -18.10 -13.89 -25.27
CA LEU A 222 -17.82 -15.11 -26.04
C LEU A 222 -18.39 -15.04 -27.46
N ALA A 223 -19.51 -14.35 -27.69
CA ALA A 223 -20.10 -14.16 -29.02
C ALA A 223 -19.15 -13.44 -29.98
N ALA A 224 -18.24 -12.60 -29.48
CA ALA A 224 -17.21 -11.94 -30.28
C ALA A 224 -16.04 -12.87 -30.66
N LYS A 225 -16.01 -14.10 -30.18
CA LYS A 225 -14.97 -15.11 -30.41
C LYS A 225 -13.57 -14.56 -30.11
N PRO A 226 -13.30 -14.08 -28.87
CA PRO A 226 -11.97 -13.65 -28.48
C PRO A 226 -11.01 -14.84 -28.40
N ASP A 227 -9.69 -14.58 -28.49
CA ASP A 227 -8.64 -15.56 -28.18
C ASP A 227 -8.11 -15.42 -26.76
N VAL A 228 -8.37 -14.30 -26.12
CA VAL A 228 -8.05 -14.04 -24.72
C VAL A 228 -9.06 -13.05 -24.11
N ILE A 229 -9.41 -13.25 -22.84
CA ILE A 229 -10.13 -12.27 -22.05
C ILE A 229 -9.16 -11.67 -21.03
N VAL A 230 -9.09 -10.32 -21.00
CA VAL A 230 -8.37 -9.56 -20.00
C VAL A 230 -9.36 -9.03 -18.97
N THR A 231 -9.16 -9.34 -17.69
CA THR A 231 -10.12 -8.97 -16.65
C THR A 231 -9.63 -7.85 -15.76
N GLY A 232 -10.60 -7.03 -15.30
CA GLY A 232 -10.49 -6.24 -14.08
C GLY A 232 -11.55 -6.72 -13.10
N SER A 233 -11.19 -7.65 -12.20
CA SER A 233 -12.13 -8.35 -11.32
C SER A 233 -11.55 -8.54 -9.92
N TYR A 234 -12.39 -8.91 -8.94
CA TYR A 234 -11.96 -9.43 -7.64
C TYR A 234 -12.23 -10.94 -7.55
N LEU A 235 -11.60 -11.59 -6.58
CA LEU A 235 -11.67 -13.04 -6.39
C LEU A 235 -13.10 -13.61 -6.35
N PRO A 236 -14.07 -13.03 -5.63
CA PRO A 236 -15.43 -13.60 -5.58
C PRO A 236 -16.09 -13.68 -6.97
N ASP A 237 -16.05 -12.58 -7.73
CA ASP A 237 -16.67 -12.51 -9.06
C ASP A 237 -15.91 -13.37 -10.07
N SER A 238 -14.58 -13.35 -10.02
CA SER A 238 -13.72 -14.20 -10.87
C SER A 238 -14.02 -15.68 -10.67
N THR A 239 -14.27 -16.11 -9.43
CA THR A 239 -14.63 -17.50 -9.11
C THR A 239 -15.92 -17.93 -9.81
N ILE A 240 -16.93 -17.07 -9.84
CA ILE A 240 -18.20 -17.35 -10.52
C ILE A 240 -18.00 -17.34 -12.04
N ILE A 241 -17.38 -16.30 -12.58
CA ILE A 241 -17.15 -16.12 -14.03
C ILE A 241 -16.37 -17.31 -14.61
N LEU A 242 -15.29 -17.71 -13.97
CA LEU A 242 -14.44 -18.80 -14.46
C LEU A 242 -15.12 -20.16 -14.35
N ARG A 243 -15.93 -20.39 -13.31
CA ARG A 243 -16.76 -21.59 -13.22
C ARG A 243 -17.79 -21.66 -14.35
N GLU A 244 -18.46 -20.55 -14.64
CA GLU A 244 -19.46 -20.48 -15.72
C GLU A 244 -18.80 -20.58 -17.11
N TRP A 245 -17.60 -20.00 -17.28
CA TRP A 245 -16.81 -20.17 -18.49
C TRP A 245 -16.43 -21.66 -18.70
N TYR A 246 -15.89 -22.31 -17.69
CA TYR A 246 -15.50 -23.71 -17.78
C TYR A 246 -16.70 -24.61 -18.13
N GLN A 247 -17.85 -24.35 -17.53
CA GLN A 247 -19.11 -25.05 -17.85
C GLN A 247 -19.59 -24.83 -19.31
N SER A 248 -19.18 -23.73 -19.94
CA SER A 248 -19.53 -23.48 -21.36
C SER A 248 -18.75 -24.35 -22.35
N GLY A 249 -17.68 -25.02 -21.91
CA GLY A 249 -16.84 -25.88 -22.74
C GLY A 249 -16.00 -25.12 -23.79
N GLN A 250 -15.91 -23.79 -23.69
CA GLN A 250 -15.14 -22.98 -24.63
C GLN A 250 -13.65 -22.94 -24.25
N ASP A 251 -12.76 -23.26 -25.17
CA ASP A 251 -11.32 -23.07 -24.98
C ASP A 251 -10.95 -21.60 -25.18
N LEU A 252 -10.45 -20.98 -24.12
CA LEU A 252 -10.14 -19.56 -24.07
C LEU A 252 -9.02 -19.31 -23.08
N LYS A 253 -8.19 -18.30 -23.34
CA LYS A 253 -7.14 -17.86 -22.40
C LYS A 253 -7.57 -16.64 -21.60
N TRP A 254 -7.00 -16.50 -20.41
CA TRP A 254 -7.32 -15.41 -19.50
C TRP A 254 -6.03 -14.73 -19.03
N ILE A 255 -6.05 -13.39 -19.01
CA ILE A 255 -5.04 -12.56 -18.34
C ILE A 255 -5.77 -11.81 -17.22
N MET A 256 -5.32 -12.02 -16.01
CA MET A 256 -5.99 -11.56 -14.79
C MET A 256 -5.00 -10.88 -13.84
N PRO A 257 -5.43 -9.89 -13.07
CA PRO A 257 -4.58 -9.37 -11.99
C PRO A 257 -4.40 -10.40 -10.87
N GLY A 258 -3.25 -10.36 -10.19
CA GLY A 258 -2.88 -11.31 -9.15
C GLY A 258 -3.86 -11.37 -7.98
N TRP A 259 -4.50 -10.25 -7.64
CA TRP A 259 -5.53 -10.23 -6.60
C TRP A 259 -6.83 -10.98 -6.97
N ALA A 260 -7.03 -11.32 -8.24
CA ALA A 260 -8.16 -12.12 -8.71
C ALA A 260 -7.73 -13.56 -9.06
N ALA A 261 -6.47 -13.75 -9.51
CA ALA A 261 -5.91 -15.04 -9.89
C ALA A 261 -4.78 -15.44 -8.94
N ASN A 262 -5.12 -15.92 -7.77
CA ASN A 262 -4.24 -16.24 -6.64
C ASN A 262 -4.48 -17.68 -6.14
N PRO A 263 -3.74 -18.18 -5.13
CA PRO A 263 -3.92 -19.52 -4.59
C PRO A 263 -5.33 -19.83 -4.07
N ASP A 264 -6.07 -18.82 -3.58
CA ASP A 264 -7.44 -19.02 -3.12
C ASP A 264 -8.40 -19.29 -4.29
N LEU A 265 -8.15 -18.72 -5.47
CA LEU A 265 -8.88 -19.05 -6.70
C LEU A 265 -8.65 -20.52 -7.10
N VAL A 266 -7.40 -20.98 -7.04
CA VAL A 266 -7.07 -22.40 -7.30
C VAL A 266 -7.81 -23.31 -6.34
N LYS A 267 -7.81 -22.99 -5.06
CA LYS A 267 -8.52 -23.74 -4.02
C LYS A 267 -10.03 -23.75 -4.25
N ALA A 268 -10.62 -22.66 -4.73
CA ALA A 268 -12.06 -22.52 -4.93
C ALA A 268 -12.58 -23.24 -6.18
N LEU A 269 -11.75 -23.37 -7.22
CA LEU A 269 -12.18 -23.89 -8.52
C LEU A 269 -11.56 -25.24 -8.88
N GLY A 270 -10.44 -25.62 -8.27
CA GLY A 270 -9.66 -26.80 -8.62
C GLY A 270 -8.74 -26.58 -9.83
N ASN A 271 -7.79 -27.51 -9.99
CA ASN A 271 -6.70 -27.37 -10.97
C ASN A 271 -7.21 -27.31 -12.42
N GLU A 272 -8.22 -28.11 -12.77
CA GLU A 272 -8.73 -28.18 -14.14
C GLU A 272 -9.26 -26.85 -14.66
N VAL A 273 -10.00 -26.11 -13.83
CA VAL A 273 -10.63 -24.84 -14.23
C VAL A 273 -9.60 -23.75 -14.41
N VAL A 274 -8.54 -23.77 -13.59
CA VAL A 274 -7.58 -22.64 -13.54
C VAL A 274 -6.30 -22.92 -14.33
N GLU A 275 -6.13 -24.11 -14.91
CA GLU A 275 -4.92 -24.49 -15.64
C GLU A 275 -4.66 -23.54 -16.81
N GLY A 276 -3.45 -23.00 -16.87
CA GLY A 276 -3.02 -22.09 -17.93
C GLY A 276 -3.50 -20.65 -17.80
N LEU A 277 -4.24 -20.27 -16.73
CA LEU A 277 -4.58 -18.87 -16.46
C LEU A 277 -3.30 -18.06 -16.24
N ILE A 278 -3.26 -16.85 -16.79
CA ILE A 278 -2.15 -15.91 -16.63
C ILE A 278 -2.51 -14.92 -15.54
N SER A 279 -1.76 -14.95 -14.45
CA SER A 279 -1.87 -14.02 -13.33
C SER A 279 -0.74 -12.99 -13.40
N VAL A 280 -1.05 -11.71 -13.21
CA VAL A 280 -0.07 -10.62 -13.28
C VAL A 280 -0.16 -9.79 -12.01
N ASP A 281 0.96 -9.64 -11.30
CA ASP A 281 1.02 -8.80 -10.10
C ASP A 281 2.35 -8.05 -10.02
N SER A 282 2.42 -7.05 -9.17
CA SER A 282 3.68 -6.38 -8.86
C SER A 282 4.66 -7.36 -8.21
N VAL A 283 5.95 -7.20 -8.50
CA VAL A 283 7.00 -8.04 -7.94
C VAL A 283 7.65 -7.33 -6.77
N SER A 284 7.65 -7.97 -5.61
CA SER A 284 8.48 -7.55 -4.47
C SER A 284 9.96 -7.82 -4.77
N ASN A 285 10.85 -7.06 -4.14
CA ASN A 285 12.29 -7.28 -4.27
C ASN A 285 12.75 -8.41 -3.34
N GLU A 286 12.39 -9.67 -3.70
CA GLU A 286 12.63 -10.86 -2.86
C GLU A 286 14.10 -11.09 -2.49
N ASP A 287 15.03 -10.57 -3.30
CA ASP A 287 16.47 -10.67 -3.03
C ASP A 287 17.01 -9.61 -2.07
N ALA A 288 16.27 -8.53 -1.86
CA ALA A 288 16.69 -7.45 -0.98
C ALA A 288 16.69 -7.86 0.49
N THR A 289 17.63 -7.30 1.24
CA THR A 289 17.73 -7.49 2.70
C THR A 289 16.46 -7.01 3.42
N SER A 290 15.85 -5.93 2.95
CA SER A 290 14.58 -5.40 3.45
C SER A 290 13.45 -6.43 3.35
N PHE A 291 13.29 -7.06 2.17
CA PHE A 291 12.28 -8.11 1.98
C PHE A 291 12.54 -9.31 2.88
N LYS A 292 13.74 -9.88 2.84
CA LYS A 292 14.10 -11.08 3.63
C LYS A 292 13.86 -10.91 5.12
N ARG A 293 14.19 -9.72 5.66
CA ARG A 293 13.95 -9.39 7.05
C ARG A 293 12.46 -9.28 7.36
N PHE A 294 11.72 -8.56 6.54
CA PHE A 294 10.27 -8.42 6.70
C PHE A 294 9.54 -9.76 6.54
N ASP A 295 9.89 -10.54 5.50
CA ASP A 295 9.33 -11.87 5.26
C ASP A 295 9.49 -12.80 6.47
N ALA A 296 10.69 -12.83 7.06
CA ALA A 296 10.93 -13.61 8.27
C ALA A 296 10.07 -13.14 9.45
N ALA A 297 9.92 -11.82 9.64
CA ALA A 297 9.11 -11.26 10.73
C ALA A 297 7.61 -11.54 10.52
N LEU A 298 7.11 -11.38 9.29
CA LEU A 298 5.72 -11.66 8.95
C LEU A 298 5.40 -13.14 9.10
N ASN A 299 6.28 -14.02 8.59
CA ASN A 299 6.13 -15.46 8.71
C ASN A 299 6.12 -15.92 10.18
N ALA A 300 7.00 -15.38 11.01
CA ALA A 300 7.01 -15.66 12.45
C ALA A 300 5.70 -15.23 13.14
N ALA A 301 5.09 -14.11 12.70
CA ALA A 301 3.89 -13.56 13.29
C ALA A 301 2.57 -14.21 12.78
N THR A 302 2.56 -14.74 11.54
CA THR A 302 1.32 -15.17 10.87
C THR A 302 1.35 -16.60 10.35
N GLY A 303 2.53 -17.23 10.31
CA GLY A 303 2.73 -18.53 9.64
C GLY A 303 2.73 -18.45 8.10
N LYS A 304 2.72 -17.22 7.52
CA LYS A 304 2.74 -16.99 6.07
C LYS A 304 3.76 -15.91 5.73
N GLY A 305 4.60 -16.18 4.72
CA GLY A 305 5.58 -15.21 4.23
C GLY A 305 4.97 -14.12 3.35
N ALA A 306 5.75 -13.06 3.15
CA ALA A 306 5.39 -11.87 2.36
C ALA A 306 5.21 -12.17 0.86
N ALA A 307 5.87 -13.21 0.33
CA ALA A 307 5.72 -13.63 -1.06
C ALA A 307 4.27 -14.03 -1.43
N THR A 308 3.45 -14.39 -0.42
CA THR A 308 2.02 -14.73 -0.62
C THR A 308 1.11 -13.50 -0.55
N ASN A 309 1.63 -12.33 -0.17
CA ASN A 309 0.87 -11.10 0.00
C ASN A 309 1.75 -9.86 -0.25
N VAL A 310 1.87 -9.47 -1.50
CA VAL A 310 2.69 -8.30 -1.92
C VAL A 310 2.26 -6.99 -1.23
N TYR A 311 0.97 -6.87 -0.88
CA TYR A 311 0.45 -5.69 -0.19
C TYR A 311 0.95 -5.57 1.25
N ALA A 312 1.30 -6.69 1.90
CA ALA A 312 1.91 -6.67 3.21
C ALA A 312 3.28 -5.97 3.16
N SER A 313 4.12 -6.28 2.15
CA SER A 313 5.39 -5.59 1.93
C SER A 313 5.20 -4.08 1.72
N MET A 314 4.20 -3.70 0.91
CA MET A 314 3.86 -2.29 0.67
C MET A 314 3.43 -1.57 1.96
N CYS A 315 2.59 -2.21 2.78
CA CYS A 315 2.15 -1.65 4.05
C CYS A 315 3.27 -1.51 5.08
N TYR A 316 4.22 -2.43 5.11
CA TYR A 316 5.43 -2.31 5.91
C TYR A 316 6.25 -1.09 5.49
N ASP A 317 6.47 -0.91 4.18
CA ASP A 317 7.24 0.20 3.63
C ASP A 317 6.57 1.56 3.86
N MET A 318 5.24 1.65 3.87
CA MET A 318 4.51 2.88 4.21
C MET A 318 4.96 3.43 5.57
N VAL A 319 5.05 2.57 6.58
CA VAL A 319 5.46 2.98 7.94
C VAL A 319 6.93 3.37 7.96
N VAL A 320 7.81 2.61 7.30
CA VAL A 320 9.25 2.92 7.24
C VAL A 320 9.48 4.25 6.52
N CYS A 321 8.80 4.53 5.40
CA CYS A 321 8.89 5.80 4.69
C CYS A 321 8.44 6.98 5.56
N ILE A 322 7.30 6.89 6.23
CA ILE A 322 6.85 7.95 7.16
C ILE A 322 7.88 8.16 8.27
N ALA A 323 8.38 7.08 8.88
CA ALA A 323 9.34 7.17 9.97
C ALA A 323 10.67 7.82 9.53
N LEU A 324 11.18 7.47 8.35
CA LEU A 324 12.37 8.12 7.77
C LEU A 324 12.10 9.60 7.43
N ALA A 325 10.92 9.91 6.90
CA ALA A 325 10.52 11.28 6.63
C ALA A 325 10.41 12.12 7.92
N MET A 326 9.93 11.51 9.02
CA MET A 326 9.92 12.15 10.35
C MET A 326 11.35 12.44 10.87
N GLU A 327 12.29 11.50 10.71
CA GLU A 327 13.70 11.72 11.06
C GLU A 327 14.31 12.85 10.22
N ALA A 328 14.06 12.86 8.92
CA ALA A 328 14.57 13.89 8.01
C ALA A 328 13.96 15.27 8.27
N ALA A 329 12.68 15.32 8.70
CA ALA A 329 12.00 16.57 9.05
C ALA A 329 12.40 17.10 10.44
N GLY A 330 12.87 16.23 11.33
CA GLY A 330 13.33 16.55 12.67
C GLY A 330 12.22 16.57 13.73
N PRO A 331 12.58 16.86 14.99
CA PRO A 331 11.66 16.87 16.12
C PRO A 331 10.53 17.88 15.95
N ASN A 332 9.33 17.51 16.38
CA ASN A 332 8.11 18.34 16.35
C ASN A 332 7.70 18.80 14.94
N ALA A 333 8.14 18.12 13.90
CA ALA A 333 7.75 18.42 12.54
C ALA A 333 6.21 18.26 12.34
N THR A 334 5.61 19.18 11.61
CA THR A 334 4.21 19.10 11.20
C THR A 334 4.01 18.04 10.14
N VAL A 335 2.76 17.60 9.94
CA VAL A 335 2.41 16.65 8.87
C VAL A 335 2.90 17.15 7.50
N ALA A 336 2.75 18.43 7.20
CA ALA A 336 3.22 19.02 5.95
C ALA A 336 4.74 18.93 5.78
N GLN A 337 5.51 19.16 6.84
CA GLN A 337 6.97 19.05 6.82
C GLN A 337 7.42 17.59 6.65
N ILE A 338 6.74 16.64 7.30
CA ILE A 338 7.00 15.21 7.13
C ILE A 338 6.67 14.79 5.70
N ASN A 339 5.50 15.19 5.20
CA ASN A 339 5.06 14.86 3.84
C ASN A 339 6.07 15.35 2.77
N ALA A 340 6.60 16.55 2.93
CA ALA A 340 7.60 17.10 2.01
C ALA A 340 8.92 16.31 1.98
N LYS A 341 9.19 15.43 2.96
CA LYS A 341 10.38 14.59 3.03
C LYS A 341 10.20 13.19 2.44
N LEU A 342 8.99 12.76 2.11
CA LEU A 342 8.74 11.40 1.65
C LEU A 342 9.54 11.05 0.39
N ARG A 343 9.53 11.91 -0.65
CA ARG A 343 10.37 11.69 -1.85
C ARG A 343 11.87 11.79 -1.53
N GLU A 344 12.26 12.66 -0.61
CA GLU A 344 13.68 12.86 -0.27
C GLU A 344 14.32 11.62 0.35
N VAL A 345 13.55 10.83 1.12
CA VAL A 345 14.07 9.63 1.82
C VAL A 345 13.90 8.35 1.01
N ALA A 346 13.08 8.37 -0.04
CA ALA A 346 12.74 7.20 -0.82
C ALA A 346 13.34 7.20 -2.23
N ASN A 347 13.51 8.38 -2.83
CA ASN A 347 13.99 8.51 -4.22
C ASN A 347 15.53 8.48 -4.30
N PRO A 348 16.11 8.24 -5.50
CA PRO A 348 17.55 8.28 -5.76
C PRO A 348 18.26 9.55 -5.29
N ASP A 349 19.60 9.56 -5.35
CA ASP A 349 20.58 10.51 -4.88
C ASP A 349 20.95 10.40 -3.38
N GLY A 350 20.47 9.35 -2.67
CA GLY A 350 20.88 9.02 -1.32
C GLY A 350 21.67 7.71 -1.23
N THR A 351 22.26 7.47 -0.07
CA THR A 351 22.82 6.14 0.26
C THR A 351 21.67 5.15 0.40
N LYS A 352 21.74 4.02 -0.31
CA LYS A 352 20.74 2.97 -0.20
C LYS A 352 20.69 2.42 1.23
N VAL A 353 19.49 2.36 1.80
CA VAL A 353 19.22 1.78 3.10
C VAL A 353 18.07 0.79 3.01
N PHE A 354 18.15 -0.27 3.79
CA PHE A 354 17.21 -1.40 3.75
C PHE A 354 16.42 -1.56 5.05
N SER A 355 16.53 -0.59 5.95
CA SER A 355 15.80 -0.56 7.22
C SER A 355 15.65 0.86 7.76
N PHE A 356 14.65 1.03 8.64
CA PHE A 356 14.52 2.28 9.40
C PHE A 356 15.78 2.60 10.21
N ALA A 357 16.34 1.60 10.92
CA ALA A 357 17.52 1.82 11.78
C ALA A 357 18.76 2.29 11.01
N GLU A 358 19.01 1.71 9.81
CA GLU A 358 20.09 2.17 8.92
C GLU A 358 19.87 3.60 8.46
N GLY A 359 18.65 3.92 7.98
CA GLY A 359 18.29 5.24 7.50
C GLY A 359 18.37 6.29 8.63
N LYS A 360 17.84 5.98 9.81
CA LYS A 360 17.91 6.84 11.00
C LYS A 360 19.34 7.21 11.35
N LYS A 361 20.26 6.24 11.34
CA LYS A 361 21.68 6.47 11.61
C LYS A 361 22.30 7.45 10.61
N LEU A 362 22.05 7.24 9.31
CA LEU A 362 22.62 8.11 8.27
C LEU A 362 22.01 9.52 8.30
N LEU A 363 20.71 9.64 8.55
CA LEU A 363 20.04 10.93 8.71
C LEU A 363 20.57 11.72 9.91
N ALA A 364 20.88 11.04 11.02
CA ALA A 364 21.54 11.68 12.17
C ALA A 364 22.95 12.21 11.84
N GLU A 365 23.65 11.57 10.88
CA GLU A 365 24.91 12.02 10.32
C GLU A 365 24.72 13.09 9.20
N LYS A 366 23.51 13.58 8.99
CA LYS A 366 23.11 14.55 7.92
C LYS A 366 23.40 14.04 6.50
N LYS A 367 23.40 12.73 6.31
CA LYS A 367 23.53 12.09 5.00
C LYS A 367 22.16 11.89 4.36
N LYS A 368 22.09 12.00 3.04
CA LYS A 368 20.90 11.63 2.28
C LYS A 368 20.75 10.11 2.24
N VAL A 369 19.53 9.63 2.33
CA VAL A 369 19.17 8.23 2.22
C VAL A 369 18.27 7.99 1.01
N ASN A 370 18.30 6.75 0.51
CA ASN A 370 17.37 6.21 -0.48
C ASN A 370 16.87 4.87 0.05
N TYR A 371 15.63 4.81 0.47
CA TYR A 371 15.06 3.60 1.06
C TYR A 371 14.65 2.60 -0.02
N GLU A 372 15.35 1.48 -0.05
CA GLU A 372 15.03 0.30 -0.85
C GLU A 372 14.10 -0.61 -0.04
N GLY A 373 12.81 -0.54 -0.34
CA GLY A 373 11.77 -1.19 0.45
C GLY A 373 11.68 -2.70 0.30
N ALA A 374 10.86 -3.32 1.14
CA ALA A 374 10.50 -4.74 1.02
C ALA A 374 9.61 -4.98 -0.21
N SER A 375 8.79 -4.02 -0.61
CA SER A 375 7.96 -4.10 -1.82
C SER A 375 8.74 -3.79 -3.11
N GLY A 376 9.90 -3.16 -3.01
CA GLY A 376 10.74 -2.81 -4.15
C GLY A 376 11.37 -1.42 -4.01
N ARG A 377 11.79 -0.85 -5.13
CA ARG A 377 12.21 0.55 -5.20
C ARG A 377 10.99 1.44 -5.01
N LEU A 378 11.13 2.45 -4.17
CA LEU A 378 10.07 3.41 -3.86
C LEU A 378 10.37 4.76 -4.50
N ASP A 379 10.71 4.75 -5.78
CA ASP A 379 10.98 5.94 -6.58
C ASP A 379 9.64 6.62 -6.91
N PHE A 380 9.16 7.48 -6.02
CA PHE A 380 7.90 8.19 -6.21
C PHE A 380 8.02 9.25 -7.30
N ASP A 381 7.10 9.22 -8.25
CA ASP A 381 6.96 10.25 -9.27
C ASP A 381 6.35 11.56 -8.72
N SER A 382 6.05 12.50 -9.61
CA SER A 382 5.44 13.79 -9.23
C SER A 382 4.02 13.66 -8.64
N PHE A 383 3.38 12.51 -8.80
CA PHE A 383 2.06 12.22 -8.26
C PHE A 383 2.10 11.39 -6.96
N GLY A 384 3.30 11.04 -6.47
CA GLY A 384 3.44 10.13 -5.33
C GLY A 384 3.17 8.66 -5.68
N ASP A 385 3.32 8.28 -6.95
CA ASP A 385 3.12 6.92 -7.44
C ASP A 385 4.45 6.20 -7.66
N VAL A 386 4.52 4.91 -7.33
CA VAL A 386 5.66 4.04 -7.70
C VAL A 386 5.35 3.26 -8.97
N THR A 387 6.38 2.83 -9.69
CA THR A 387 6.27 1.96 -10.86
C THR A 387 7.10 0.69 -10.64
N PRO A 388 6.52 -0.36 -10.04
CA PRO A 388 7.18 -1.65 -9.88
C PRO A 388 7.22 -2.42 -11.20
N ASP A 389 8.09 -3.43 -11.27
CA ASP A 389 8.03 -4.46 -12.29
C ASP A 389 6.84 -5.41 -12.06
N PHE A 390 6.41 -6.12 -13.11
CA PHE A 390 5.28 -7.03 -13.07
C PHE A 390 5.74 -8.47 -13.25
N GLY A 391 5.44 -9.34 -12.29
CA GLY A 391 5.57 -10.78 -12.41
C GLY A 391 4.44 -11.36 -13.25
N VAL A 392 4.79 -12.21 -14.20
CA VAL A 392 3.86 -12.96 -15.03
C VAL A 392 3.87 -14.40 -14.56
N TYR A 393 2.79 -14.81 -13.95
CA TYR A 393 2.61 -16.16 -13.44
C TYR A 393 1.65 -16.94 -14.32
N VAL A 394 1.90 -18.22 -14.50
CA VAL A 394 0.95 -19.14 -15.12
C VAL A 394 0.55 -20.16 -14.06
N ILE A 395 -0.74 -20.44 -13.96
CA ILE A 395 -1.20 -21.51 -13.08
C ILE A 395 -0.97 -22.85 -13.78
N GLU A 396 -0.10 -23.67 -13.19
CA GLU A 396 0.30 -24.97 -13.70
C GLU A 396 0.20 -26.00 -12.57
N LYS A 397 -0.60 -27.03 -12.78
CA LYS A 397 -0.84 -28.09 -11.77
C LYS A 397 -1.25 -27.52 -10.40
N GLY A 398 -2.02 -26.44 -10.42
CA GLY A 398 -2.51 -25.76 -9.22
C GLY A 398 -1.51 -24.83 -8.52
N LEU A 399 -0.35 -24.57 -9.11
CA LEU A 399 0.67 -23.66 -8.58
C LEU A 399 0.82 -22.44 -9.48
N LEU A 400 1.00 -21.26 -8.88
CA LEU A 400 1.38 -20.05 -9.62
C LEU A 400 2.89 -20.10 -9.89
N VAL A 401 3.26 -20.36 -11.14
CA VAL A 401 4.66 -20.47 -11.57
C VAL A 401 5.06 -19.17 -12.28
N ARG A 402 6.03 -18.44 -11.74
CA ARG A 402 6.54 -17.23 -12.40
C ARG A 402 7.28 -17.62 -13.68
N ARG A 403 6.79 -17.14 -14.80
CA ARG A 403 7.34 -17.43 -16.14
C ARG A 403 8.07 -16.25 -16.75
N ASP A 404 7.79 -15.03 -16.27
CA ASP A 404 8.38 -13.82 -16.84
C ASP A 404 8.32 -12.66 -15.84
N VAL A 405 9.05 -11.60 -16.14
CA VAL A 405 8.95 -10.29 -15.51
C VAL A 405 8.87 -9.24 -16.62
N VAL A 406 7.92 -8.34 -16.50
CA VAL A 406 7.69 -7.25 -17.47
C VAL A 406 7.93 -5.91 -16.77
N SER A 407 8.84 -5.11 -17.31
CA SER A 407 9.05 -3.70 -16.93
C SER A 407 8.33 -2.80 -17.93
N ILE A 408 7.63 -1.74 -17.44
CA ILE A 408 6.80 -0.84 -18.23
C ILE A 408 7.34 0.60 -18.17
#